data_ee9a03ddd2606e344572e91b3a5604b1
#
_entry.id   ee9a03ddd2606e344572e91b3a5604b1
#
_cell.length_a   1.000
_cell.length_b   1.000
_cell.length_c   1.000
_cell.angle_alpha   90.00
_cell.angle_beta   90.00
_cell.angle_gamma   90.00
#
_symmetry.space_group_name_H-M   'P 1'
#
loop_
_entity.id
_entity.type
_entity.pdbx_description
1 polymer ?
#
loop_
_entity_poly.entity_id
_entity_poly.type
_entity_poly.pdbx_seq_one_letter_code
_entity_poly.pdbx_strand_id
1 'polypeptide(L)'
;MSERIGRKVKIPFLGKAKIVDEVSMVCSHIAGGEFEAVVQRIETEDGRVFVRFGYYKDGRWANRPLNMESTLAKKLVKAALKRGIF
;
A
#
# COMPACT_ATOMS: atom_id res chain seq x y z
N MET A 1 12.17 -8.53 5.91
CA MET A 1 12.37 -7.12 5.51
C MET A 1 12.06 -6.97 4.03
N SER A 2 11.29 -5.99 3.67
CA SER A 2 10.89 -5.83 2.27
C SER A 2 11.99 -5.15 1.46
N GLU A 3 12.32 -5.74 0.32
CA GLU A 3 13.28 -5.14 -0.62
C GLU A 3 12.72 -3.89 -1.29
N ARG A 4 11.43 -3.64 -1.13
CA ARG A 4 10.76 -2.50 -1.74
C ARG A 4 10.90 -1.20 -0.94
N ILE A 5 11.32 -1.29 0.31
CA ILE A 5 11.56 -0.11 1.13
C ILE A 5 12.71 0.70 0.52
N GLY A 6 12.50 2.00 0.33
CA GLY A 6 13.46 2.89 -0.33
C GLY A 6 13.25 3.01 -1.84
N ARG A 7 12.41 2.15 -2.43
CA ARG A 7 12.16 2.18 -3.87
C ARG A 7 11.31 3.40 -4.23
N LYS A 8 11.69 4.05 -5.33
CA LYS A 8 10.94 5.18 -5.87
C LYS A 8 9.68 4.69 -6.58
N VAL A 9 8.59 5.40 -6.37
CA VAL A 9 7.31 5.14 -7.04
C VAL A 9 6.75 6.44 -7.58
N LYS A 10 5.81 6.32 -8.53
CA LYS A 10 5.14 7.46 -9.09
C LYS A 10 3.67 7.39 -8.73
N ILE A 11 3.17 8.42 -8.08
CA ILE A 11 1.77 8.49 -7.67
C ILE A 11 1.02 9.41 -8.66
N PRO A 12 -0.08 8.94 -9.27
CA PRO A 12 -0.86 9.80 -10.16
C PRO A 12 -1.25 11.09 -9.46
N PHE A 13 -1.06 12.21 -10.16
CA PHE A 13 -1.34 13.58 -9.69
C PHE A 13 -0.42 14.12 -8.60
N LEU A 14 0.39 13.27 -7.95
CA LEU A 14 1.25 13.68 -6.85
C LEU A 14 2.75 13.64 -7.19
N GLY A 15 3.09 12.99 -8.29
CA GLY A 15 4.46 12.94 -8.77
C GLY A 15 5.31 11.86 -8.11
N LYS A 16 6.60 12.18 -7.95
CA LYS A 16 7.58 11.22 -7.43
C LYS A 16 7.47 11.07 -5.92
N ALA A 17 7.63 9.84 -5.47
CA ALA A 17 7.59 9.48 -4.07
C ALA A 17 8.48 8.27 -3.83
N LYS A 18 8.65 7.88 -2.57
CA LYS A 18 9.36 6.64 -2.26
C LYS A 18 8.62 5.87 -1.16
N ILE A 19 8.80 4.56 -1.18
CA ILE A 19 8.27 3.68 -0.14
C ILE A 19 9.20 3.79 1.06
N VAL A 20 8.69 4.25 2.19
CA VAL A 20 9.49 4.37 3.43
C VAL A 20 9.25 3.24 4.41
N ASP A 21 8.12 2.55 4.29
CA ASP A 21 7.83 1.38 5.11
C ASP A 21 6.77 0.52 4.43
N GLU A 22 6.67 -0.74 4.83
CA GLU A 22 5.75 -1.66 4.18
C GLU A 22 5.44 -2.85 5.10
N VAL A 23 4.18 -3.26 5.08
CA VAL A 23 3.75 -4.54 5.67
C VAL A 23 3.05 -5.33 4.57
N SER A 24 3.37 -6.60 4.46
CA SER A 24 2.75 -7.45 3.43
C SER A 24 2.40 -8.82 3.96
N MET A 25 1.44 -9.46 3.29
CA MET A 25 1.03 -10.83 3.56
C MET A 25 0.77 -11.55 2.26
N VAL A 26 1.29 -12.76 2.14
CA VAL A 26 1.04 -13.61 0.98
C VAL A 26 -0.30 -14.32 1.13
N CYS A 27 -1.12 -14.23 0.10
CA CYS A 27 -2.44 -14.87 0.03
C CYS A 27 -2.42 -15.84 -1.15
N SER A 28 -1.71 -16.96 -1.01
CA SER A 28 -1.44 -17.86 -2.12
C SER A 28 -2.61 -18.77 -2.53
N HIS A 29 -3.67 -18.79 -1.76
CA HIS A 29 -4.81 -19.69 -2.01
C HIS A 29 -5.90 -19.07 -2.89
N ILE A 30 -5.69 -17.88 -3.40
CA ILE A 30 -6.64 -17.23 -4.30
C ILE A 30 -6.30 -17.61 -5.72
N ALA A 31 -7.31 -18.11 -6.42
CA ALA A 31 -7.27 -18.72 -7.75
C ALA A 31 -6.09 -18.37 -8.67
N GLY A 32 -5.24 -19.34 -8.90
CA GLY A 32 -4.31 -19.33 -10.03
C GLY A 32 -3.04 -18.51 -9.91
N GLY A 33 -2.63 -18.08 -8.72
CA GLY A 33 -1.38 -17.36 -8.61
C GLY A 33 -1.05 -16.93 -7.20
N GLU A 34 0.15 -16.40 -7.01
CA GLU A 34 0.59 -15.86 -5.75
C GLU A 34 0.20 -14.39 -5.65
N PHE A 35 -0.61 -14.08 -4.64
CA PHE A 35 -0.99 -12.71 -4.33
C PHE A 35 -0.33 -12.30 -3.02
N GLU A 36 0.24 -11.12 -3.02
CA GLU A 36 0.83 -10.52 -1.82
C GLU A 36 0.15 -9.19 -1.56
N ALA A 37 -0.69 -9.14 -0.53
CA ALA A 37 -1.36 -7.90 -0.12
C ALA A 37 -0.38 -7.01 0.63
N VAL A 38 -0.39 -5.72 0.36
CA VAL A 38 0.54 -4.79 0.98
C VAL A 38 -0.14 -3.51 1.44
N VAL A 39 0.41 -2.95 2.52
CA VAL A 39 0.13 -1.58 2.95
C VAL A 39 1.47 -0.87 3.01
N GLN A 40 1.60 0.23 2.30
CA GLN A 40 2.86 0.96 2.18
C GLN A 40 2.71 2.39 2.67
N ARG A 41 3.70 2.85 3.42
CA ARG A 41 3.85 4.26 3.75
C ARG A 41 4.72 4.89 2.68
N ILE A 42 4.22 5.93 2.05
CA ILE A 42 4.87 6.60 0.94
C ILE A 42 5.06 8.07 1.29
N GLU A 43 6.26 8.60 1.03
CA GLU A 43 6.53 10.02 1.21
C GLU A 43 6.85 10.67 -0.11
N THR A 44 6.19 11.79 -0.38
CA THR A 44 6.44 12.60 -1.57
C THR A 44 7.67 13.49 -1.34
N GLU A 45 8.19 14.06 -2.44
CA GLU A 45 9.36 14.95 -2.36
C GLU A 45 9.09 16.19 -1.52
N ASP A 46 7.84 16.65 -1.46
CA ASP A 46 7.44 17.81 -0.67
C ASP A 46 7.06 17.47 0.78
N GLY A 47 7.33 16.25 1.22
CA GLY A 47 7.17 15.84 2.61
C GLY A 47 5.78 15.37 3.02
N ARG A 48 4.86 15.22 2.07
CA ARG A 48 3.53 14.67 2.38
C ARG A 48 3.59 13.16 2.55
N VAL A 49 2.74 12.62 3.42
CA VAL A 49 2.70 11.21 3.72
C VAL A 49 1.39 10.61 3.28
N PHE A 50 1.48 9.54 2.50
CA PHE A 50 0.33 8.77 2.01
C PHE A 50 0.46 7.32 2.41
N VAL A 51 -0.67 6.65 2.53
CA VAL A 51 -0.73 5.20 2.70
C VAL A 51 -1.30 4.61 1.42
N ARG A 52 -0.62 3.62 0.90
CA ARG A 52 -1.03 2.94 -0.32
C ARG A 52 -1.39 1.49 -0.01
N PHE A 53 -2.62 1.12 -0.36
CA PHE A 53 -3.11 -0.25 -0.25
C PHE A 53 -3.05 -0.88 -1.64
N GLY A 54 -2.56 -2.09 -1.72
CA GLY A 54 -2.51 -2.76 -3.01
C GLY A 54 -2.05 -4.19 -2.88
N TYR A 55 -1.66 -4.76 -3.99
CA TYR A 55 -1.13 -6.12 -3.98
C TYR A 55 -0.18 -6.33 -5.16
N TYR A 56 0.70 -7.32 -4.98
CA TYR A 56 1.54 -7.84 -6.05
C TYR A 56 0.96 -9.18 -6.49
N LYS A 57 0.89 -9.40 -7.78
CA LYS A 57 0.51 -10.69 -8.34
C LYS A 57 1.73 -11.27 -9.05
N ASP A 58 2.20 -12.42 -8.56
CA ASP A 58 3.39 -13.07 -9.10
C ASP A 58 4.58 -12.10 -9.19
N GLY A 59 4.75 -11.29 -8.15
CA GLY A 59 5.84 -10.32 -8.06
C GLY A 59 5.62 -9.01 -8.80
N ARG A 60 4.49 -8.84 -9.48
CA ARG A 60 4.17 -7.62 -10.23
C ARG A 60 3.13 -6.78 -9.52
N TRP A 61 3.37 -5.47 -9.46
CA TRP A 61 2.41 -4.54 -8.87
C TRP A 61 1.11 -4.53 -9.67
N ALA A 62 0.00 -4.71 -8.95
CA ALA A 62 -1.31 -4.65 -9.60
C ALA A 62 -1.70 -3.20 -9.87
N ASN A 63 -2.40 -3.01 -10.96
CA ASN A 63 -2.90 -1.69 -11.34
C ASN A 63 -3.97 -1.19 -10.36
N ARG A 64 -4.04 0.13 -10.22
CA ARG A 64 -5.06 0.83 -9.42
C ARG A 64 -4.98 0.58 -7.92
N PRO A 65 -3.84 0.87 -7.30
CA PRO A 65 -3.78 0.86 -5.84
C PRO A 65 -4.63 1.99 -5.26
N LEU A 66 -5.06 1.81 -4.02
CA LEU A 66 -5.74 2.87 -3.29
C LEU A 66 -4.71 3.70 -2.53
N ASN A 67 -4.60 4.97 -2.89
CA ASN A 67 -3.71 5.91 -2.22
C ASN A 67 -4.54 6.85 -1.35
N MET A 68 -4.15 7.00 -0.09
CA MET A 68 -4.86 7.87 0.84
C MET A 68 -3.88 8.66 1.68
N GLU A 69 -4.25 9.88 2.02
CA GLU A 69 -3.52 10.61 3.04
C GLU A 69 -3.48 9.77 4.32
N SER A 70 -2.33 9.78 5.00
CA SER A 70 -2.10 8.91 6.15
C SER A 70 -3.18 9.07 7.25
N THR A 71 -3.57 10.30 7.55
CA THR A 71 -4.58 10.56 8.58
C THR A 71 -5.94 9.96 8.22
N LEU A 72 -6.35 10.09 6.97
CA LEU A 72 -7.60 9.51 6.50
C LEU A 72 -7.57 7.98 6.49
N ALA A 73 -6.45 7.40 6.05
CA ALA A 73 -6.28 5.95 6.06
C ALA A 73 -6.42 5.39 7.47
N LYS A 74 -5.82 6.06 8.44
CA LYS A 74 -5.91 5.67 9.85
C LYS A 74 -7.36 5.71 10.35
N LYS A 75 -8.10 6.75 10.02
CA LYS A 75 -9.50 6.87 10.40
C LYS A 75 -10.37 5.78 9.77
N LEU A 76 -10.13 5.49 8.50
CA LEU A 76 -10.88 4.46 7.79
C LEU A 76 -10.65 3.08 8.40
N VAL A 77 -9.41 2.72 8.66
CA VAL A 77 -9.07 1.42 9.26
C VAL A 77 -9.64 1.29 10.65
N LYS A 78 -9.54 2.33 11.48
CA LYS A 78 -10.12 2.33 12.82
C LYS A 78 -11.65 2.16 12.78
N ALA A 79 -12.32 2.83 11.85
CA ALA A 79 -13.76 2.70 11.70
C ALA A 79 -14.14 1.28 11.28
N ALA A 80 -13.39 0.67 10.38
CA ALA A 80 -13.64 -0.70 9.94
C ALA A 80 -13.45 -1.70 11.08
N LEU A 81 -12.41 -1.53 11.90
CA LEU A 81 -12.19 -2.36 13.08
C LEU A 81 -13.34 -2.22 14.08
N LYS A 82 -13.78 -1.00 14.31
CA LYS A 82 -14.87 -0.72 15.26
C LYS A 82 -16.19 -1.34 14.80
N ARG A 83 -16.44 -1.38 13.49
CA ARG A 83 -17.65 -1.97 12.93
C ARG A 83 -17.60 -3.49 12.80
N GLY A 84 -16.47 -4.09 13.08
CA GLY A 84 -16.33 -5.54 12.97
C GLY A 84 -16.27 -6.06 11.54
N ILE A 85 -15.80 -5.24 10.60
CA ILE A 85 -15.67 -5.66 9.20
C ILE A 85 -14.56 -6.71 9.05
N PHE A 86 -13.54 -6.61 9.85
CA PHE A 86 -12.45 -7.59 9.85
C PHE A 86 -12.75 -8.78 10.75
#